data_4917e87931e3cfa93a9f728e2a1e0e10
#
_entry.id   4917e87931e3cfa93a9f728e2a1e0e10
#
_cell.length_a   1.000
_cell.length_b   1.000
_cell.length_c   1.000
_cell.angle_alpha   90.00
_cell.angle_beta   90.00
_cell.angle_gamma   90.00
#
_symmetry.space_group_name_H-M   'P 1'
#
loop_
_entity.id
_entity.type
_entity.pdbx_description
1 polymer ?
#
loop_
_entity_poly.entity_id
_entity_poly.type
_entity_poly.pdbx_seq_one_letter_code
_entity_poly.pdbx_strand_id
1 'polypeptide(L)'
;MDETQQRDLSQRLSRIGGQVHGIKKMVDEGQDAAAILVQLMALQKATKASATFLVKSQATERIREQIRAALTSCPGDCDHCDEFAAIDRALDELDFDRLLQAHLKVSE
;
A
#
# COMPACT_ATOMS: atom_id res chain seq x y z
N MET A 1 0.84 2.68 10.63
CA MET A 1 1.35 3.47 9.48
C MET A 1 2.29 4.56 9.98
N ASP A 2 3.39 4.77 9.30
CA ASP A 2 4.23 5.93 9.57
C ASP A 2 3.66 7.20 8.90
N GLU A 3 4.28 8.34 9.16
CA GLU A 3 3.81 9.62 8.62
C GLU A 3 3.85 9.69 7.09
N THR A 4 4.86 9.05 6.48
CA THR A 4 5.01 9.00 5.02
C THR A 4 3.87 8.21 4.39
N GLN A 5 3.54 7.07 4.96
CA GLN A 5 2.44 6.22 4.50
C GLN A 5 1.09 6.91 4.69
N GLN A 6 0.89 7.58 5.83
CA GLN A 6 -0.32 8.38 6.07
C GLN A 6 -0.48 9.48 5.04
N ARG A 7 0.60 10.21 4.75
CA ARG A 7 0.59 11.29 3.77
C ARG A 7 0.26 10.78 2.37
N ASP A 8 0.89 9.69 1.98
CA ASP A 8 0.67 9.08 0.66
C ASP A 8 -0.78 8.62 0.50
N LEU A 9 -1.31 7.91 1.49
CA LEU A 9 -2.70 7.47 1.49
C LEU A 9 -3.67 8.66 1.47
N SER A 10 -3.40 9.69 2.26
CA SER A 10 -4.20 10.91 2.30
C SER A 10 -4.24 11.62 0.94
N GLN A 11 -3.09 11.69 0.25
CA GLN A 11 -3.04 12.26 -1.10
C GLN A 11 -3.84 11.45 -2.12
N ARG A 12 -3.76 10.11 -2.04
CA ARG A 12 -4.55 9.22 -2.89
C ARG A 12 -6.04 9.43 -2.67
N LEU A 13 -6.46 9.54 -1.42
CA LEU A 13 -7.86 9.79 -1.06
C LEU A 13 -8.34 11.18 -1.49
N SER A 14 -7.48 12.18 -1.44
CA SER A 14 -7.81 13.53 -1.95
C SER A 14 -8.07 13.52 -3.45
N ARG A 15 -7.27 12.77 -4.22
CA ARG A 15 -7.50 12.58 -5.66
C ARG A 15 -8.82 11.85 -5.93
N ILE A 16 -9.11 10.82 -5.16
CA ILE A 16 -10.38 10.07 -5.25
C ILE A 16 -11.55 11.01 -4.93
N GLY A 17 -11.44 11.83 -3.90
CA GLY A 17 -12.44 12.83 -3.56
C GLY A 17 -12.71 13.81 -4.72
N GLY A 18 -11.66 14.27 -5.38
CA GLY A 18 -11.77 15.11 -6.58
C GLY A 18 -12.45 14.40 -7.75
N GLN A 19 -12.13 13.11 -7.95
CA GLN A 19 -12.78 12.29 -8.98
C GLN A 19 -14.27 12.10 -8.69
N VAL A 20 -14.64 11.82 -7.44
CA VAL A 20 -16.05 11.71 -7.03
C VAL A 20 -16.79 13.00 -7.30
N HIS A 21 -16.21 14.12 -6.93
CA HIS A 21 -16.81 15.45 -7.17
C HIS A 21 -17.00 15.72 -8.67
N GLY A 22 -16.02 15.40 -9.49
CA GLY A 22 -16.09 15.54 -10.94
C GLY A 22 -17.16 14.65 -11.56
N ILE A 23 -17.30 13.41 -11.11
CA ILE A 23 -18.33 12.48 -11.58
C ILE A 23 -19.73 12.99 -11.20
N LYS A 24 -19.90 13.46 -9.98
CA LYS A 24 -21.17 14.04 -9.53
C LYS A 24 -21.57 15.21 -10.42
N LYS A 25 -20.62 16.07 -10.76
CA LYS A 25 -20.85 17.20 -11.68
C LYS A 25 -21.29 16.72 -13.07
N MET A 26 -20.67 15.65 -13.59
CA MET A 26 -21.05 15.04 -14.86
C MET A 26 -22.52 14.57 -14.84
N VAL A 27 -22.92 13.94 -13.73
CA VAL A 27 -24.31 13.48 -13.55
C VAL A 27 -25.27 14.67 -13.51
N ASP A 28 -24.93 15.68 -12.72
CA ASP A 28 -25.78 16.88 -12.57
C ASP A 28 -25.93 17.68 -13.89
N GLU A 29 -24.92 17.66 -14.74
CA GLU A 29 -24.91 18.29 -16.06
C GLU A 29 -25.57 17.43 -17.15
N GLY A 30 -26.01 16.23 -16.79
CA GLY A 30 -26.67 15.33 -17.74
C GLY A 30 -25.76 14.76 -18.82
N GLN A 31 -24.49 14.57 -18.53
CA GLN A 31 -23.55 13.99 -19.48
C GLN A 31 -23.90 12.54 -19.81
N ASP A 32 -23.36 12.05 -20.93
CA ASP A 32 -23.60 10.71 -21.42
C ASP A 32 -23.24 9.63 -20.40
N ALA A 33 -24.12 8.65 -20.26
CA ALA A 33 -23.95 7.53 -19.33
C ALA A 33 -22.66 6.74 -19.58
N ALA A 34 -22.25 6.56 -20.83
CA ALA A 34 -21.02 5.88 -21.17
C ALA A 34 -19.80 6.62 -20.65
N ALA A 35 -19.78 7.95 -20.74
CA ALA A 35 -18.70 8.77 -20.20
C ALA A 35 -18.63 8.69 -18.67
N ILE A 36 -19.78 8.73 -18.00
CA ILE A 36 -19.88 8.57 -16.54
C ILE A 36 -19.38 7.19 -16.11
N LEU A 37 -19.76 6.13 -16.83
CA LEU A 37 -19.33 4.77 -16.53
C LEU A 37 -17.81 4.62 -16.59
N VAL A 38 -17.17 5.20 -17.59
CA VAL A 38 -15.70 5.18 -17.72
C VAL A 38 -15.04 5.81 -16.48
N GLN A 39 -15.58 6.93 -16.01
CA GLN A 39 -15.06 7.61 -14.82
C GLN A 39 -15.30 6.79 -13.55
N LEU A 40 -16.45 6.15 -13.42
CA LEU A 40 -16.73 5.26 -12.28
C LEU A 40 -15.78 4.05 -12.25
N MET A 41 -15.47 3.49 -13.41
CA MET A 41 -14.50 2.39 -13.49
C MET A 41 -13.09 2.84 -13.12
N ALA A 42 -12.70 4.04 -13.52
CA ALA A 42 -11.43 4.64 -13.12
C ALA A 42 -11.38 4.87 -11.58
N LEU A 43 -12.48 5.34 -11.00
CA LEU A 43 -12.63 5.53 -9.56
C LEU A 43 -12.49 4.20 -8.81
N GLN A 44 -13.09 3.14 -9.32
CA GLN A 44 -12.99 1.79 -8.75
C GLN A 44 -11.53 1.32 -8.71
N LYS A 45 -10.78 1.50 -9.79
CA LYS A 45 -9.36 1.16 -9.86
C LYS A 45 -8.54 1.97 -8.85
N ALA A 46 -8.79 3.26 -8.74
CA ALA A 46 -8.09 4.14 -7.80
C ALA A 46 -8.36 3.75 -6.35
N THR A 47 -9.60 3.39 -6.02
CA THR A 47 -9.98 2.91 -4.69
C THR A 47 -9.32 1.58 -4.37
N LYS A 48 -9.33 0.65 -5.30
CA LYS A 48 -8.65 -0.65 -5.17
C LYS A 48 -7.14 -0.47 -4.97
N ALA A 49 -6.51 0.43 -5.74
CA ALA A 49 -5.08 0.72 -5.60
C ALA A 49 -4.75 1.28 -4.21
N SER A 50 -5.61 2.14 -3.66
CA SER A 50 -5.44 2.68 -2.31
C SER A 50 -5.55 1.60 -1.24
N ALA A 51 -6.53 0.70 -1.36
CA ALA A 51 -6.70 -0.43 -0.47
C ALA A 51 -5.49 -1.38 -0.52
N THR A 52 -5.01 -1.67 -1.72
CA THR A 52 -3.82 -2.50 -1.94
C THR A 52 -2.57 -1.86 -1.32
N PHE A 53 -2.40 -0.56 -1.50
CA PHE A 53 -1.31 0.18 -0.87
C PHE A 53 -1.33 0.02 0.66
N LEU A 54 -2.49 0.17 1.27
CA LEU A 54 -2.63 0.04 2.72
C LEU A 54 -2.31 -1.38 3.20
N VAL A 55 -2.84 -2.39 2.54
CA VAL A 55 -2.58 -3.80 2.88
C VAL A 55 -1.09 -4.12 2.79
N LYS A 56 -0.44 -3.73 1.70
CA LYS A 56 1.00 -3.94 1.50
C LYS A 56 1.83 -3.24 2.57
N SER A 57 1.52 -1.99 2.87
CA SER A 57 2.23 -1.21 3.88
C SER A 57 2.15 -1.87 5.26
N GLN A 58 0.98 -2.33 5.64
CA GLN A 58 0.76 -2.98 6.94
C GLN A 58 1.43 -4.35 7.01
N ALA A 59 1.32 -5.15 5.96
CA ALA A 59 1.95 -6.48 5.91
C ALA A 59 3.48 -6.37 5.96
N THR A 60 4.06 -5.46 5.22
CA THR A 60 5.50 -5.20 5.21
C THR A 60 5.99 -4.81 6.60
N GLU A 61 5.29 -3.89 7.25
CA GLU A 61 5.67 -3.39 8.57
C GLU A 61 5.59 -4.49 9.63
N ARG A 62 4.53 -5.30 9.62
CA ARG A 62 4.39 -6.43 10.54
C ARG A 62 5.50 -7.47 10.37
N ILE A 63 5.84 -7.81 9.14
CA ILE A 63 6.92 -8.77 8.86
C ILE A 63 8.25 -8.21 9.35
N ARG A 64 8.54 -6.95 9.10
CA ARG A 64 9.76 -6.30 9.60
C ARG A 64 9.83 -6.31 11.12
N GLU A 65 8.75 -5.96 11.79
CA GLU A 65 8.68 -5.96 13.25
C GLU A 65 8.92 -7.35 13.84
N GLN A 66 8.31 -8.38 13.27
CA GLN A 66 8.50 -9.76 13.72
C GLN A 66 9.93 -10.22 13.54
N ILE A 67 10.57 -9.90 12.43
CA ILE A 67 11.96 -10.26 12.18
C ILE A 67 12.88 -9.49 13.10
N ARG A 68 12.68 -8.19 13.29
CA ARG A 68 13.45 -7.38 14.24
C ARG A 68 13.32 -7.90 15.65
N ALA A 69 12.13 -8.26 16.09
CA ALA A 69 11.90 -8.83 17.41
C ALA A 69 12.67 -10.16 17.60
N ALA A 70 12.69 -11.01 16.58
CA ALA A 70 13.47 -12.25 16.60
C ALA A 70 14.97 -12.00 16.65
N LEU A 71 15.45 -10.96 15.95
CA LEU A 71 16.88 -10.59 15.93
C LEU A 71 17.31 -9.89 17.22
N THR A 72 16.46 -9.08 17.82
CA THR A 72 16.76 -8.36 19.07
C THR A 72 16.72 -9.26 20.31
N SER A 73 16.25 -10.47 20.21
CA SER A 73 16.38 -11.48 21.28
C SER A 73 17.83 -11.96 21.49
N CYS A 74 18.72 -11.54 20.61
CA CYS A 74 20.16 -11.77 20.77
C CYS A 74 20.69 -10.95 21.94
N PRO A 75 21.48 -11.56 22.89
CA PRO A 75 21.99 -10.86 24.07
C PRO A 75 23.09 -9.82 23.81
N GLY A 76 23.31 -9.40 22.57
CA GLY A 76 24.23 -8.30 22.25
C GLY A 76 25.72 -8.67 22.16
N ASP A 77 26.09 -9.85 22.57
CA ASP A 77 27.47 -10.35 22.55
C ASP A 77 27.72 -11.39 21.45
N CYS A 78 26.87 -11.47 20.46
CA CYS A 78 27.09 -12.43 19.40
C CYS A 78 27.97 -11.83 18.30
N ASP A 79 28.89 -12.66 17.79
CA ASP A 79 29.79 -12.32 16.69
C ASP A 79 29.07 -12.05 15.36
N HIS A 80 27.73 -12.13 15.36
CA HIS A 80 26.88 -12.03 14.18
C HIS A 80 26.05 -10.74 14.13
N CYS A 81 26.30 -9.76 15.00
CA CYS A 81 25.54 -8.50 15.01
C CYS A 81 25.63 -7.73 13.69
N ASP A 82 26.75 -7.84 12.98
CA ASP A 82 26.92 -7.23 11.66
C ASP A 82 26.08 -7.93 10.59
N GLU A 83 25.85 -9.24 10.74
CA GLU A 83 24.98 -10.01 9.85
C GLU A 83 23.51 -9.59 10.02
N PHE A 84 23.10 -9.25 11.23
CA PHE A 84 21.75 -8.75 11.49
C PHE A 84 21.48 -7.41 10.82
N ALA A 85 22.47 -6.52 10.80
CA ALA A 85 22.38 -5.26 10.08
C ALA A 85 22.26 -5.47 8.56
N ALA A 86 22.95 -6.47 8.01
CA ALA A 86 22.85 -6.87 6.62
C ALA A 86 21.46 -7.44 6.28
N ILE A 87 20.90 -8.25 7.18
CA ILE A 87 19.55 -8.81 7.04
C ILE A 87 18.50 -7.71 7.09
N ASP A 88 18.62 -6.75 8.00
CA ASP A 88 17.70 -5.61 8.09
C ASP A 88 17.71 -4.77 6.81
N ARG A 89 18.89 -4.54 6.23
CA ARG A 89 19.01 -3.87 4.92
C ARG A 89 18.42 -4.70 3.78
N ALA A 90 18.65 -6.00 3.78
CA ALA A 90 18.08 -6.90 2.79
C ALA A 90 16.54 -6.92 2.86
N LEU A 91 15.96 -6.80 4.05
CA LEU A 91 14.52 -6.67 4.25
C LEU A 91 13.97 -5.38 3.64
N ASP A 92 14.72 -4.27 3.72
CA ASP A 92 14.31 -3.01 3.09
C ASP A 92 14.35 -3.09 1.56
N GLU A 93 15.22 -3.92 1.00
CA GLU A 93 15.36 -4.13 -0.45
C GLU A 93 14.42 -5.22 -1.00
N LEU A 94 13.77 -6.00 -0.14
CA LEU A 94 12.84 -7.03 -0.57
C LEU A 94 11.61 -6.42 -1.25
N ASP A 95 11.32 -6.93 -2.43
CA ASP A 95 10.11 -6.56 -3.16
C ASP A 95 8.89 -7.30 -2.58
N PHE A 96 8.38 -6.77 -1.49
CA PHE A 96 7.17 -7.29 -0.85
C PHE A 96 5.94 -7.22 -1.75
N ASP A 97 5.91 -6.28 -2.69
CA ASP A 97 4.84 -6.16 -3.67
C ASP A 97 4.71 -7.42 -4.50
N ARG A 98 5.83 -7.93 -4.98
CA ARG A 98 5.87 -9.14 -5.78
C ARG A 98 5.47 -10.38 -4.97
N LEU A 99 5.94 -10.47 -3.72
CA LEU A 99 5.58 -11.55 -2.82
C LEU A 99 4.09 -11.53 -2.46
N LEU A 100 3.55 -10.37 -2.18
CA LEU A 100 2.12 -10.20 -1.85
C LEU A 100 1.23 -10.46 -3.06
N GLN A 101 1.62 -10.05 -4.25
CA GLN A 101 0.88 -10.36 -5.47
C GLN A 101 0.81 -11.86 -5.76
N ALA A 102 1.87 -12.59 -5.43
CA ALA A 102 1.90 -14.05 -5.60
C ALA A 102 0.93 -14.76 -4.65
N HIS A 103 0.69 -14.19 -3.45
CA HIS A 103 -0.17 -14.78 -2.43
C HIS A 103 -1.57 -14.18 -2.39
N LEU A 104 -1.69 -12.92 -2.77
CA LEU A 104 -2.97 -12.23 -2.87
C LEU A 104 -3.44 -12.24 -4.34
N LYS A 105 -3.51 -13.39 -4.97
CA LYS A 105 -4.38 -13.54 -6.13
C LYS A 105 -5.80 -13.38 -5.64
N VAL A 106 -6.13 -12.15 -5.28
CA VAL A 106 -7.49 -11.78 -5.03
C VAL A 106 -8.22 -12.04 -6.33
N SER A 107 -9.09 -12.99 -6.31
CA SER A 107 -10.09 -13.20 -7.34
C SER A 107 -10.62 -11.85 -7.82
N GLU A 108 -10.28 -11.53 -9.01
CA GLU A 108 -10.93 -10.43 -9.70
C GLU A 108 -12.43 -10.69 -9.81
#